data_e954a688cee8f11c4a30e6a6de94af4e
#
_entry.id   e954a688cee8f11c4a30e6a6de94af4e
#
_cell.length_a   1.000
_cell.length_b   1.000
_cell.length_c   1.000
_cell.angle_alpha   90.00
_cell.angle_beta   90.00
_cell.angle_gamma   90.00
#
_symmetry.space_group_name_H-M   'P 1'
#
loop_
_entity.id
_entity.type
_entity.pdbx_description
1 polymer ?
#
loop_
_entity_poly.entity_id
_entity_poly.type
_entity_poly.pdbx_seq_one_letter_code
_entity_poly.pdbx_strand_id
1 'polypeptide(L)'
;RTLYVLDEPTTGLHFADVEKLLEVLHRLVDGGNTVLVIEHNLDVIKTADWIVDLGPEGGARGGRIIAEGTPEKVAETVGSATGEYLARVLRGEPLVPLSDVSFAEAAGRGNGHSRAADEPVRITPSRKRAAAVASTGSAAGE
;
A
#
# COMPACT_ATOMS: atom_id res chain seq x y z
N ARG A 1 -18.65 -8.08 -17.60
CA ARG A 1 -17.42 -8.13 -16.75
C ARG A 1 -16.27 -7.56 -17.55
N THR A 2 -15.59 -6.56 -16.99
CA THR A 2 -14.49 -5.85 -17.64
C THR A 2 -13.22 -6.04 -16.80
N LEU A 3 -12.06 -6.17 -17.46
CA LEU A 3 -10.75 -6.06 -16.83
C LEU A 3 -10.25 -4.62 -17.04
N TYR A 4 -10.03 -3.92 -15.95
CA TYR A 4 -9.35 -2.62 -15.93
C TYR A 4 -7.89 -2.84 -15.58
N VAL A 5 -6.99 -2.26 -16.37
CA VAL A 5 -5.55 -2.27 -16.10
C VAL A 5 -5.11 -0.82 -15.96
N LEU A 6 -4.57 -0.48 -14.80
CA LEU A 6 -4.17 0.87 -14.44
C LEU A 6 -2.69 0.86 -14.07
N ASP A 7 -1.92 1.75 -14.66
CA ASP A 7 -0.49 1.90 -14.41
C ASP A 7 -0.24 3.21 -13.66
N GLU A 8 0.26 3.10 -12.43
CA GLU A 8 0.53 4.20 -11.51
C GLU A 8 -0.58 5.27 -11.43
N PRO A 9 -1.85 4.88 -11.19
CA PRO A 9 -2.96 5.82 -11.23
C PRO A 9 -2.93 6.90 -10.14
N THR A 10 -2.08 6.74 -9.11
CA THR A 10 -1.92 7.74 -8.05
C THR A 10 -0.86 8.80 -8.35
N THR A 11 -0.11 8.69 -9.46
CA THR A 11 0.95 9.63 -9.81
C THR A 11 0.39 11.05 -9.92
N GLY A 12 0.97 11.97 -9.14
CA GLY A 12 0.58 13.38 -9.12
C GLY A 12 -0.72 13.69 -8.37
N LEU A 13 -1.36 12.72 -7.75
CA LEU A 13 -2.56 12.94 -6.94
C LEU A 13 -2.21 13.43 -5.54
N HIS A 14 -3.04 14.34 -5.01
CA HIS A 14 -3.02 14.70 -3.60
C HIS A 14 -3.66 13.58 -2.77
N PHE A 15 -3.28 13.47 -1.49
CA PHE A 15 -3.76 12.42 -0.58
C PHE A 15 -5.28 12.24 -0.59
N ALA A 16 -6.04 13.35 -0.54
CA ALA A 16 -7.50 13.33 -0.59
C ALA A 16 -8.08 12.79 -1.92
N ASP A 17 -7.32 12.86 -3.01
CA ASP A 17 -7.76 12.37 -4.32
C ASP A 17 -7.45 10.88 -4.48
N VAL A 18 -6.42 10.37 -3.81
CA VAL A 18 -6.14 8.92 -3.72
C VAL A 18 -7.31 8.21 -3.04
N GLU A 19 -7.86 8.78 -1.98
CA GLU A 19 -9.02 8.21 -1.28
C GLU A 19 -10.25 8.09 -2.21
N LYS A 20 -10.54 9.15 -2.98
CA LYS A 20 -11.63 9.12 -3.98
C LYS A 20 -11.38 8.10 -5.09
N LEU A 21 -10.12 7.98 -5.53
CA LEU A 21 -9.74 6.96 -6.51
C LEU A 21 -10.03 5.57 -5.96
N LEU A 22 -9.63 5.27 -4.73
CA LEU A 22 -9.89 3.98 -4.08
C LEU A 22 -11.38 3.67 -4.00
N GLU A 23 -12.23 4.64 -3.66
CA GLU A 23 -13.69 4.46 -3.67
C GLU A 23 -14.22 4.06 -5.05
N VAL A 24 -13.68 4.65 -6.13
CA VAL A 24 -14.08 4.31 -7.50
C VAL A 24 -13.64 2.89 -7.86
N LEU A 25 -12.38 2.52 -7.53
CA LEU A 25 -11.85 1.19 -7.80
C LEU A 25 -12.65 0.11 -7.06
N HIS A 26 -12.97 0.32 -5.79
CA HIS A 26 -13.80 -0.61 -5.02
C HIS A 26 -15.19 -0.76 -5.62
N ARG A 27 -15.84 0.33 -6.05
CA ARG A 27 -17.14 0.26 -6.73
C ARG A 27 -17.08 -0.53 -8.04
N LEU A 28 -15.99 -0.43 -8.80
CA LEU A 28 -15.81 -1.23 -10.02
C LEU A 28 -15.71 -2.73 -9.69
N VAL A 29 -14.95 -3.08 -8.66
CA VAL A 29 -14.81 -4.47 -8.18
C VAL A 29 -16.15 -5.00 -7.66
N ASP A 30 -16.86 -4.24 -6.84
CA ASP A 30 -18.19 -4.60 -6.32
C ASP A 30 -19.21 -4.78 -7.42
N GLY A 31 -19.09 -4.03 -8.52
CA GLY A 31 -19.85 -4.20 -9.74
C GLY A 31 -19.56 -5.49 -10.51
N GLY A 32 -18.62 -6.32 -10.03
CA GLY A 32 -18.26 -7.63 -10.62
C GLY A 32 -17.19 -7.55 -11.69
N ASN A 33 -16.45 -6.45 -11.76
CA ASN A 33 -15.31 -6.29 -12.65
C ASN A 33 -14.02 -6.78 -11.96
N THR A 34 -12.94 -6.88 -12.74
CA THR A 34 -11.59 -7.12 -12.24
C THR A 34 -10.77 -5.85 -12.45
N VAL A 35 -10.05 -5.43 -11.42
CA VAL A 35 -9.15 -4.27 -11.49
C VAL A 35 -7.74 -4.75 -11.20
N LEU A 36 -6.82 -4.52 -12.13
CA LEU A 36 -5.38 -4.75 -12.00
C LEU A 36 -4.70 -3.39 -11.91
N VAL A 37 -3.99 -3.15 -10.82
CA VAL A 37 -3.30 -1.87 -10.58
C VAL A 37 -1.82 -2.14 -10.42
N ILE A 38 -0.99 -1.44 -11.19
CA ILE A 38 0.46 -1.39 -10.98
C ILE A 38 0.72 -0.16 -10.13
N GLU A 39 1.22 -0.35 -8.92
CA GLU A 39 1.38 0.72 -7.95
C GLU A 39 2.55 0.49 -7.00
N HIS A 40 3.12 1.60 -6.51
CA HIS A 40 4.07 1.64 -5.41
C HIS A 40 3.53 2.41 -4.19
N ASN A 41 2.34 3.00 -4.32
CA ASN A 41 1.65 3.68 -3.23
C ASN A 41 1.08 2.64 -2.25
N LEU A 42 1.64 2.64 -1.05
CA LEU A 42 1.32 1.65 -0.03
C LEU A 42 -0.11 1.77 0.53
N ASP A 43 -0.72 2.96 0.43
CA ASP A 43 -2.12 3.15 0.81
C ASP A 43 -3.08 2.46 -0.16
N VAL A 44 -2.70 2.36 -1.43
CA VAL A 44 -3.45 1.57 -2.43
C VAL A 44 -3.18 0.07 -2.22
N ILE A 45 -1.91 -0.31 -2.07
CA ILE A 45 -1.49 -1.71 -1.95
C ILE A 45 -2.17 -2.40 -0.76
N LYS A 46 -2.26 -1.74 0.40
CA LYS A 46 -2.90 -2.31 1.60
C LYS A 46 -4.40 -2.61 1.44
N THR A 47 -5.07 -2.00 0.44
CA THR A 47 -6.51 -2.20 0.18
C THR A 47 -6.81 -3.28 -0.84
N ALA A 48 -5.79 -3.88 -1.45
CA ALA A 48 -5.95 -4.91 -2.47
C ALA A 48 -6.46 -6.23 -1.87
N ASP A 49 -7.26 -6.96 -2.64
CA ASP A 49 -7.66 -8.33 -2.28
C ASP A 49 -6.53 -9.34 -2.54
N TRP A 50 -5.65 -9.02 -3.49
CA TRP A 50 -4.51 -9.85 -3.88
C TRP A 50 -3.35 -8.98 -4.33
N ILE A 51 -2.15 -9.30 -3.87
CA ILE A 51 -0.91 -8.60 -4.21
C ILE A 51 0.01 -9.57 -4.94
N VAL A 52 0.71 -9.07 -5.95
CA VAL A 52 1.88 -9.71 -6.57
C VAL A 52 3.04 -8.75 -6.39
N ASP A 53 3.98 -9.10 -5.53
CA ASP A 53 5.16 -8.27 -5.22
C ASP A 53 6.33 -8.68 -6.11
N LEU A 54 6.85 -7.71 -6.87
CA LEU A 54 7.94 -7.88 -7.81
C LEU A 54 9.20 -7.18 -7.33
N GLY A 55 10.32 -7.86 -7.31
CA GLY A 55 11.60 -7.28 -6.92
C GLY A 55 12.75 -8.26 -7.01
N PRO A 56 13.87 -8.04 -6.27
CA PRO A 56 14.20 -6.82 -5.47
C PRO A 56 14.69 -5.66 -6.33
N GLU A 57 15.07 -5.91 -7.60
CA GLU A 57 15.63 -4.92 -8.51
C GLU A 57 14.76 -4.77 -9.76
N GLY A 58 14.94 -3.65 -10.50
CA GLY A 58 14.34 -3.44 -11.82
C GLY A 58 15.26 -3.90 -12.98
N GLY A 59 14.73 -3.87 -14.21
CA GLY A 59 15.48 -4.16 -15.42
C GLY A 59 15.86 -5.64 -15.59
N ALA A 60 16.99 -5.92 -16.21
CA ALA A 60 17.40 -7.28 -16.60
C ALA A 60 17.65 -8.26 -15.43
N ARG A 61 17.80 -7.75 -14.21
CA ARG A 61 18.03 -8.54 -12.99
C ARG A 61 16.83 -8.56 -12.03
N GLY A 62 15.80 -7.78 -12.32
CA GLY A 62 14.59 -7.66 -11.51
C GLY A 62 13.38 -8.39 -12.09
N GLY A 63 12.21 -8.10 -11.55
CA GLY A 63 10.94 -8.61 -12.06
C GLY A 63 10.63 -10.05 -11.67
N ARG A 64 11.24 -10.57 -10.60
CA ARG A 64 10.85 -11.85 -10.00
C ARG A 64 9.72 -11.63 -9.01
N ILE A 65 8.79 -12.56 -8.95
CA ILE A 65 7.78 -12.60 -7.89
C ILE A 65 8.49 -12.97 -6.59
N ILE A 66 8.46 -12.04 -5.62
CA ILE A 66 9.00 -12.24 -4.27
C ILE A 66 7.92 -12.79 -3.35
N ALA A 67 6.72 -12.24 -3.47
CA ALA A 67 5.55 -12.63 -2.69
C ALA A 67 4.28 -12.52 -3.53
N GLU A 68 3.30 -13.36 -3.22
CA GLU A 68 1.95 -13.23 -3.76
C GLU A 68 0.90 -13.71 -2.76
N GLY A 69 -0.24 -13.04 -2.74
CA GLY A 69 -1.34 -13.41 -1.85
C GLY A 69 -2.14 -12.22 -1.35
N THR A 70 -2.93 -12.46 -0.31
CA THR A 70 -3.60 -11.38 0.42
C THR A 70 -2.57 -10.48 1.12
N PRO A 71 -2.92 -9.24 1.48
CA PRO A 71 -2.01 -8.36 2.25
C PRO A 71 -1.41 -9.03 3.47
N GLU A 72 -2.21 -9.82 4.21
CA GLU A 72 -1.75 -10.55 5.41
C GLU A 72 -0.68 -11.60 5.05
N LYS A 73 -0.91 -12.36 3.97
CA LYS A 73 0.04 -13.38 3.53
C LYS A 73 1.35 -12.78 3.03
N VAL A 74 1.27 -11.66 2.31
CA VAL A 74 2.47 -10.93 1.86
C VAL A 74 3.22 -10.34 3.05
N ALA A 75 2.52 -9.87 4.08
CA ALA A 75 3.11 -9.35 5.32
C ALA A 75 3.96 -10.40 6.08
N GLU A 76 3.70 -11.69 5.90
CA GLU A 76 4.46 -12.79 6.51
C GLU A 76 5.70 -13.19 5.69
N THR A 77 5.86 -12.65 4.48
CA THR A 77 6.94 -13.05 3.57
C THR A 77 8.24 -12.34 3.92
N VAL A 78 9.22 -13.10 4.37
CA VAL A 78 10.56 -12.60 4.68
C VAL A 78 11.27 -12.13 3.41
N GLY A 79 11.85 -10.94 3.43
CA GLY A 79 12.58 -10.36 2.30
C GLY A 79 11.71 -9.59 1.29
N SER A 80 10.40 -9.47 1.55
CA SER A 80 9.51 -8.55 0.85
C SER A 80 9.48 -7.21 1.58
N ALA A 81 9.96 -6.13 0.95
CA ALA A 81 9.85 -4.78 1.51
C ALA A 81 8.39 -4.34 1.65
N THR A 82 7.55 -4.70 0.67
CA THR A 82 6.10 -4.51 0.73
C THR A 82 5.51 -5.29 1.92
N GLY A 83 5.97 -6.52 2.14
CA GLY A 83 5.54 -7.35 3.26
C GLY A 83 5.89 -6.75 4.62
N GLU A 84 7.11 -6.24 4.80
CA GLU A 84 7.53 -5.57 6.03
C GLU A 84 6.66 -4.34 6.35
N TYR A 85 6.33 -3.55 5.33
CA TYR A 85 5.42 -2.42 5.48
C TYR A 85 4.02 -2.88 5.87
N LEU A 86 3.45 -3.84 5.15
CA LEU A 86 2.11 -4.37 5.43
C LEU A 86 2.02 -4.96 6.84
N ALA A 87 3.07 -5.66 7.30
CA ALA A 87 3.13 -6.19 8.64
C ALA A 87 3.02 -5.09 9.72
N ARG A 88 3.64 -3.93 9.51
CA ARG A 88 3.53 -2.76 10.39
C ARG A 88 2.13 -2.15 10.37
N VAL A 89 1.56 -1.98 9.17
CA VAL A 89 0.19 -1.45 9.00
C VAL A 89 -0.83 -2.32 9.70
N LEU A 90 -0.75 -3.64 9.52
CA LEU A 90 -1.68 -4.59 10.11
C LEU A 90 -1.59 -4.65 11.64
N ARG A 91 -0.40 -4.33 12.20
CA ARG A 91 -0.21 -4.20 13.66
C ARG A 91 -0.63 -2.82 14.20
N GLY A 92 -1.05 -1.90 13.33
CA GLY A 92 -1.39 -0.53 13.72
C GLY A 92 -0.18 0.30 14.15
N GLU A 93 1.02 -0.07 13.70
CA GLU A 93 2.25 0.68 13.99
C GLU A 93 2.32 1.96 13.14
N PRO A 94 2.85 3.07 13.69
CA PRO A 94 3.04 4.28 12.92
C PRO A 94 3.99 4.05 11.75
N LEU A 95 3.62 4.58 10.57
CA LEU A 95 4.35 4.39 9.32
C LEU A 95 5.52 5.36 9.14
N VAL A 96 5.77 6.20 10.14
CA VAL A 96 6.89 7.14 10.12
C VAL A 96 8.21 6.36 10.16
N PRO A 97 9.15 6.60 9.24
CA PRO A 97 10.48 5.99 9.31
C PRO A 97 11.13 6.27 10.66
N LEU A 98 11.80 5.29 11.25
CA LEU A 98 12.51 5.46 12.53
C LEU A 98 13.53 6.59 12.51
N SER A 99 14.04 6.96 11.32
CA SER A 99 14.89 8.13 11.11
C SER A 99 14.22 9.47 11.45
N ASP A 100 12.90 9.56 11.32
CA ASP A 100 12.14 10.79 11.54
C ASP A 100 11.62 10.89 12.98
N VAL A 101 11.58 9.79 13.71
CA VAL A 101 11.15 9.76 15.12
C VAL A 101 12.13 10.51 16.01
N SER A 102 13.43 10.48 15.71
CA SER A 102 14.47 11.20 16.49
C SER A 102 14.37 12.73 16.38
N PHE A 103 13.78 13.26 15.30
CA PHE A 103 13.55 14.70 15.13
C PHE A 103 12.26 15.18 15.80
N ALA A 104 11.24 14.33 15.90
CA ALA A 104 9.98 14.67 16.57
C ALA A 104 10.12 14.78 18.08
N GLU A 105 10.96 13.96 18.71
CA GLU A 105 11.23 14.06 20.15
C GLU A 105 12.02 15.34 20.54
N ALA A 106 12.87 15.83 19.65
CA ALA A 106 13.62 17.07 19.87
C ALA A 106 12.76 18.34 19.71
N ALA A 107 11.66 18.27 18.93
CA ALA A 107 10.74 19.38 18.69
C ALA A 107 9.56 19.45 19.68
N GLY A 108 9.38 18.48 20.54
CA GLY A 108 8.21 18.24 21.37
C GLY A 108 8.19 18.97 22.71
N ARG A 109 8.52 20.27 22.74
CA ARG A 109 8.09 21.16 23.83
C ARG A 109 7.36 22.37 23.24
N GLY A 110 6.09 22.22 22.93
CA GLY A 110 5.25 23.34 22.51
C GLY A 110 3.87 22.92 21.99
N ASN A 111 2.91 23.01 22.88
CA ASN A 111 1.48 23.28 22.65
C ASN A 111 0.60 22.16 22.09
N GLY A 112 -0.24 21.65 23.00
CA GLY A 112 -1.28 20.68 22.72
C GLY A 112 -2.39 21.24 21.83
N HIS A 113 -2.73 20.46 20.83
CA HIS A 113 -4.08 20.36 20.30
C HIS A 113 -4.34 18.88 20.04
N SER A 114 -5.13 18.31 20.93
CA SER A 114 -5.69 16.98 20.77
C SER A 114 -6.56 16.95 19.52
N ARG A 115 -6.12 16.27 18.47
CA ARG A 115 -7.00 15.80 17.42
C ARG A 115 -7.46 14.39 17.78
N ALA A 116 -8.78 14.21 17.69
CA ALA A 116 -9.47 12.96 17.94
C ALA A 116 -8.82 11.80 17.17
N ALA A 117 -8.69 10.66 17.87
CA ALA A 117 -8.22 9.42 17.32
C ALA A 117 -9.05 9.04 16.09
N ASP A 118 -8.38 8.90 14.95
CA ASP A 118 -8.94 8.27 13.76
C ASP A 118 -9.31 6.83 14.12
N GLU A 119 -10.57 6.49 13.99
CA GLU A 119 -11.02 5.10 14.14
C GLU A 119 -10.35 4.23 13.08
N PRO A 120 -9.85 3.04 13.44
CA PRO A 120 -9.26 2.14 12.46
C PRO A 120 -10.33 1.74 11.44
N VAL A 121 -10.04 2.01 10.18
CA VAL A 121 -10.86 1.58 9.05
C VAL A 121 -11.01 0.07 9.12
N ARG A 122 -12.21 -0.41 9.43
CA ARG A 122 -12.54 -1.84 9.37
C ARG A 122 -12.51 -2.30 7.92
N ILE A 123 -11.46 -3.03 7.56
CA ILE A 123 -11.39 -3.73 6.28
C ILE A 123 -12.35 -4.93 6.38
N THR A 124 -13.53 -4.80 5.80
CA THR A 124 -14.41 -5.94 5.59
C THR A 124 -13.96 -6.67 4.33
N PRO A 125 -13.66 -7.97 4.38
CA PRO A 125 -13.23 -8.69 3.20
C PRO A 125 -14.37 -8.74 2.17
N SER A 126 -14.17 -8.06 1.04
CA SER A 126 -15.04 -8.19 -0.11
C SER A 126 -14.83 -9.56 -0.77
N ARG A 127 -15.93 -10.27 -1.05
CA ARG A 127 -15.88 -11.59 -1.70
C ARG A 127 -15.53 -11.54 -3.21
N LYS A 128 -15.04 -10.41 -3.73
CA LYS A 128 -14.76 -10.20 -5.16
C LYS A 128 -13.34 -9.71 -5.36
N ARG A 129 -12.64 -10.34 -6.29
CA ARG A 129 -11.20 -10.26 -6.50
C ARG A 129 -10.76 -8.94 -7.13
N ALA A 130 -10.03 -8.10 -6.43
CA ALA A 130 -9.10 -7.12 -6.98
C ALA A 130 -7.67 -7.66 -6.82
N ALA A 131 -6.84 -7.48 -7.83
CA ALA A 131 -5.42 -7.82 -7.79
C ALA A 131 -4.60 -6.54 -7.93
N ALA A 132 -3.66 -6.32 -7.03
CA ALA A 132 -2.66 -5.27 -7.16
C ALA A 132 -1.29 -5.90 -7.41
N VAL A 133 -0.55 -5.32 -8.34
CA VAL A 133 0.86 -5.63 -8.55
C VAL A 133 1.67 -4.54 -7.89
N ALA A 134 2.37 -4.88 -6.82
CA ALA A 134 3.30 -3.96 -6.18
C ALA A 134 4.67 -4.08 -6.85
N SER A 135 5.24 -2.95 -7.25
CA SER A 135 6.62 -2.85 -7.72
C SER A 135 7.41 -2.02 -6.73
N THR A 136 8.34 -2.63 -6.01
CA THR A 136 9.30 -1.90 -5.20
C THR A 136 10.44 -1.42 -6.09
N GLY A 137 10.33 -0.19 -6.58
CA GLY A 137 11.44 0.51 -7.20
C GLY A 137 12.55 0.74 -6.17
N SER A 138 13.75 0.27 -6.47
CA SER A 138 14.95 0.50 -5.69
C SER A 138 15.20 1.99 -5.51
N ALA A 139 15.27 2.46 -4.27
CA ALA A 139 16.02 3.67 -3.97
C ALA A 139 17.52 3.35 -4.15
N ALA A 140 18.07 3.67 -5.30
CA ALA A 140 19.50 3.69 -5.48
C ALA A 140 20.04 4.90 -4.72
N GLY A 141 20.70 4.64 -3.59
CA GLY A 141 21.64 5.56 -3.03
C GLY A 141 23.00 5.38 -3.73
N GLU A 142 23.58 6.43 -4.22
CA GLU A 142 24.99 6.74 -4.23
C GLU A 142 25.20 8.10 -3.62
#